data_780691cec55810f5a38ebaae328c39a2
#
_entry.id   780691cec55810f5a38ebaae328c39a2
#
_cell.length_a   1.000
_cell.length_b   1.000
_cell.length_c   1.000
_cell.angle_alpha   90.00
_cell.angle_beta   90.00
_cell.angle_gamma   90.00
#
_symmetry.space_group_name_H-M   'P 1'
#
loop_
_entity.id
_entity.type
_entity.pdbx_description
1 polymer ?
#
loop_
_entity_poly.entity_id
_entity_poly.type
_entity_poly.pdbx_seq_one_letter_code
_entity_poly.pdbx_strand_id
1 'polypeptide(L)'
;MNTGQMMLVIGAFAMLSMLALALNRTMFNSLVLGLEMEATLNALSIGQSMLDEIESKQFDEKVTGTTIVYSYSGMTAPNSLGQDGGETVPGIDSAYYVGSTFHDFQSKTKFDDVDDYHLYHRRVYDPRMGYFDVIDSVRYVSEFAPNRDTTSQTYYKRLVVVVRHPNLPRQSDTSSTTLPVIVRDIAIYRQYF
;
A
#
# COMPACT_ATOMS: atom_id res chain seq x y z
N MET A 1 9.46 -21.64 62.21
CA MET A 1 8.59 -20.72 61.45
C MET A 1 7.13 -21.16 61.71
N ASN A 2 6.27 -20.21 62.02
CA ASN A 2 4.85 -20.55 62.28
C ASN A 2 4.16 -20.80 60.91
N THR A 3 3.31 -21.80 60.82
CA THR A 3 2.61 -22.21 59.59
C THR A 3 1.91 -21.02 58.90
N GLY A 4 1.39 -20.08 59.67
CA GLY A 4 0.79 -18.86 59.15
C GLY A 4 1.79 -17.93 58.43
N GLN A 5 3.04 -17.84 58.90
CA GLN A 5 4.09 -17.05 58.26
C GLN A 5 4.51 -17.67 56.93
N MET A 6 4.59 -18.99 56.83
CA MET A 6 4.89 -19.68 55.55
C MET A 6 3.79 -19.47 54.53
N MET A 7 2.52 -19.55 54.92
CA MET A 7 1.40 -19.28 54.00
C MET A 7 1.40 -17.83 53.49
N LEU A 8 1.76 -16.87 54.34
CA LEU A 8 1.85 -15.45 53.95
C LEU A 8 2.98 -15.20 52.94
N VAL A 9 4.14 -15.85 53.14
CA VAL A 9 5.27 -15.76 52.20
C VAL A 9 4.92 -16.39 50.86
N ILE A 10 4.30 -17.58 50.84
CA ILE A 10 3.87 -18.24 49.61
C ILE A 10 2.86 -17.37 48.85
N GLY A 11 1.87 -16.79 49.60
CA GLY A 11 0.90 -15.86 48.99
C GLY A 11 1.52 -14.62 48.38
N ALA A 12 2.52 -14.03 49.08
CA ALA A 12 3.26 -12.88 48.56
C ALA A 12 4.05 -13.21 47.27
N PHE A 13 4.72 -14.35 47.22
CA PHE A 13 5.43 -14.80 46.01
C PHE A 13 4.46 -15.11 44.85
N ALA A 14 3.29 -15.68 45.12
CA ALA A 14 2.29 -15.92 44.10
C ALA A 14 1.78 -14.60 43.49
N MET A 15 1.49 -13.61 44.34
CA MET A 15 1.06 -12.27 43.87
C MET A 15 2.17 -11.57 43.08
N LEU A 16 3.42 -11.63 43.54
CA LEU A 16 4.56 -11.06 42.81
C LEU A 16 4.75 -11.70 41.45
N SER A 17 4.61 -13.04 41.36
CA SER A 17 4.70 -13.77 40.10
C SER A 17 3.59 -13.39 39.13
N MET A 18 2.36 -13.24 39.58
CA MET A 18 1.24 -12.77 38.76
C MET A 18 1.46 -11.35 38.26
N LEU A 19 1.97 -10.45 39.12
CA LEU A 19 2.30 -9.08 38.72
C LEU A 19 3.40 -9.05 37.65
N ALA A 20 4.45 -9.84 37.84
CA ALA A 20 5.55 -9.92 36.86
C ALA A 20 5.07 -10.43 35.50
N LEU A 21 4.18 -11.45 35.48
CA LEU A 21 3.58 -11.97 34.25
C LEU A 21 2.68 -10.93 33.58
N ALA A 22 1.89 -10.18 34.36
CA ALA A 22 1.02 -9.13 33.82
C ALA A 22 1.83 -8.00 33.19
N LEU A 23 2.91 -7.54 33.84
CA LEU A 23 3.83 -6.52 33.30
C LEU A 23 4.50 -6.99 32.01
N ASN A 24 5.01 -8.23 31.99
CA ASN A 24 5.63 -8.81 30.82
C ASN A 24 4.67 -8.85 29.62
N ARG A 25 3.43 -9.30 29.85
CA ARG A 25 2.38 -9.33 28.83
C ARG A 25 2.07 -7.92 28.29
N THR A 26 2.00 -6.92 29.16
CA THR A 26 1.76 -5.53 28.75
C THR A 26 2.90 -5.01 27.89
N MET A 27 4.15 -5.28 28.27
CA MET A 27 5.32 -4.90 27.48
C MET A 27 5.31 -5.55 26.10
N PHE A 28 5.03 -6.83 25.99
CA PHE A 28 4.92 -7.53 24.70
C PHE A 28 3.83 -6.91 23.81
N ASN A 29 2.65 -6.68 24.36
CA ASN A 29 1.56 -6.07 23.61
C ASN A 29 1.92 -4.67 23.11
N SER A 30 2.63 -3.86 23.92
CA SER A 30 3.09 -2.53 23.52
C SER A 30 4.13 -2.59 22.39
N LEU A 31 5.03 -3.59 22.41
CA LEU A 31 6.01 -3.78 21.34
C LEU A 31 5.34 -4.19 20.03
N VAL A 32 4.39 -5.13 20.07
CA VAL A 32 3.63 -5.55 18.88
C VAL A 32 2.88 -4.38 18.29
N LEU A 33 2.16 -3.62 19.12
CA LEU A 33 1.45 -2.41 18.67
C LEU A 33 2.39 -1.38 18.04
N GLY A 34 3.58 -1.19 18.62
CA GLY A 34 4.61 -0.29 18.06
C GLY A 34 5.05 -0.71 16.66
N LEU A 35 5.28 -2.00 16.43
CA LEU A 35 5.63 -2.54 15.11
C LEU A 35 4.49 -2.41 14.11
N GLU A 36 3.25 -2.65 14.51
CA GLU A 36 2.08 -2.48 13.65
C GLU A 36 1.88 -1.01 13.24
N MET A 37 2.09 -0.08 14.17
CA MET A 37 2.03 1.36 13.88
C MET A 37 3.15 1.79 12.92
N GLU A 38 4.38 1.32 13.12
CA GLU A 38 5.51 1.60 12.22
C GLU A 38 5.23 1.06 10.81
N ALA A 39 4.75 -0.19 10.71
CA ALA A 39 4.37 -0.79 9.43
C ALA A 39 3.26 0.00 8.73
N THR A 40 2.28 0.49 9.47
CA THR A 40 1.16 1.28 8.93
C THR A 40 1.63 2.63 8.40
N LEU A 41 2.50 3.32 9.14
CA LEU A 41 3.05 4.61 8.71
C LEU A 41 3.94 4.45 7.45
N ASN A 42 4.79 3.43 7.41
CA ASN A 42 5.61 3.13 6.24
C ASN A 42 4.74 2.76 5.03
N ALA A 43 3.73 1.91 5.23
CA ALA A 43 2.79 1.55 4.16
C ALA A 43 2.02 2.76 3.62
N LEU A 44 1.61 3.69 4.50
CA LEU A 44 0.95 4.93 4.10
C LEU A 44 1.88 5.83 3.30
N SER A 45 3.12 6.00 3.76
CA SER A 45 4.14 6.80 3.06
C SER A 45 4.46 6.23 1.68
N ILE A 46 4.62 4.91 1.58
CA ILE A 46 4.86 4.22 0.30
C ILE A 46 3.65 4.41 -0.63
N GLY A 47 2.44 4.24 -0.10
CA GLY A 47 1.20 4.41 -0.88
C GLY A 47 1.01 5.83 -1.40
N GLN A 48 1.33 6.84 -0.60
CA GLN A 48 1.28 8.25 -1.02
C GLN A 48 2.34 8.56 -2.07
N SER A 49 3.58 8.12 -1.86
CA SER A 49 4.65 8.30 -2.85
C SER A 49 4.32 7.66 -4.21
N MET A 50 3.66 6.49 -4.18
CA MET A 50 3.19 5.83 -5.40
C MET A 50 2.08 6.63 -6.08
N LEU A 51 1.15 7.17 -5.30
CA LEU A 51 0.07 7.99 -5.80
C LEU A 51 0.59 9.28 -6.45
N ASP A 52 1.55 9.97 -5.80
CA ASP A 52 2.21 11.17 -6.33
C ASP A 52 2.95 10.87 -7.64
N GLU A 53 3.56 9.68 -7.76
CA GLU A 53 4.20 9.22 -9.00
C GLU A 53 3.17 9.07 -10.11
N ILE A 54 2.02 8.43 -9.86
CA ILE A 54 0.94 8.24 -10.82
C ILE A 54 0.36 9.59 -11.26
N GLU A 55 0.09 10.50 -10.32
CA GLU A 55 -0.48 11.81 -10.61
C GLU A 55 0.45 12.75 -11.39
N SER A 56 1.75 12.48 -11.36
CA SER A 56 2.74 13.21 -12.14
C SER A 56 2.69 12.89 -13.64
N LYS A 57 1.97 11.85 -14.04
CA LYS A 57 1.86 11.35 -15.41
C LYS A 57 0.74 12.02 -16.19
N GLN A 58 0.74 11.83 -17.51
CA GLN A 58 -0.35 12.27 -18.36
C GLN A 58 -1.62 11.47 -18.02
N PHE A 59 -2.79 12.04 -18.32
CA PHE A 59 -4.06 11.42 -17.95
C PHE A 59 -4.34 10.09 -18.68
N ASP A 60 -3.91 9.99 -19.95
CA ASP A 60 -4.29 8.88 -20.85
C ASP A 60 -3.29 8.86 -22.04
N GLU A 61 -2.98 7.67 -22.57
CA GLU A 61 -2.10 7.49 -23.72
C GLU A 61 -2.48 8.38 -24.93
N LYS A 62 -3.79 8.61 -25.13
CA LYS A 62 -4.28 9.44 -26.25
C LYS A 62 -4.02 10.93 -26.07
N VAL A 63 -3.57 11.36 -24.89
CA VAL A 63 -3.20 12.77 -24.59
C VAL A 63 -1.72 12.92 -24.28
N THR A 64 -0.92 11.86 -24.45
CA THR A 64 0.53 11.95 -24.33
C THR A 64 1.11 12.87 -25.40
N GLY A 65 2.12 13.66 -25.05
CA GLY A 65 2.71 14.66 -25.93
C GLY A 65 1.87 15.94 -26.06
N THR A 66 1.52 16.32 -27.30
CA THR A 66 0.77 17.57 -27.60
C THR A 66 -0.67 17.32 -28.06
N THR A 67 -1.15 16.11 -27.95
CA THR A 67 -2.48 15.75 -28.45
C THR A 67 -3.54 16.20 -27.46
N ILE A 68 -4.57 16.87 -27.94
CA ILE A 68 -5.74 17.28 -27.15
C ILE A 68 -6.93 16.45 -27.60
N VAL A 69 -7.56 15.75 -26.65
CA VAL A 69 -8.76 14.98 -26.88
C VAL A 69 -9.97 15.80 -26.43
N TYR A 70 -10.85 16.16 -27.35
CA TYR A 70 -12.03 16.99 -27.09
C TYR A 70 -13.26 16.20 -26.62
N SER A 71 -13.23 14.88 -26.76
CA SER A 71 -14.33 14.00 -26.34
C SER A 71 -13.79 12.82 -25.55
N TYR A 72 -14.44 12.51 -24.44
CA TYR A 72 -14.07 11.33 -23.62
C TYR A 72 -14.09 10.01 -24.41
N SER A 73 -14.89 9.91 -25.48
CA SER A 73 -14.90 8.73 -26.37
C SER A 73 -13.59 8.54 -27.17
N GLY A 74 -12.74 9.54 -27.23
CA GLY A 74 -11.41 9.47 -27.87
C GLY A 74 -10.31 8.96 -26.93
N MET A 75 -10.60 8.72 -25.65
CA MET A 75 -9.65 8.19 -24.67
C MET A 75 -9.52 6.67 -24.75
N THR A 76 -8.57 6.11 -24.05
CA THR A 76 -8.34 4.67 -23.95
C THR A 76 -9.60 3.95 -23.46
N ALA A 77 -9.96 2.84 -24.09
CA ALA A 77 -11.16 2.10 -23.70
C ALA A 77 -10.97 1.47 -22.28
N PRO A 78 -12.04 1.38 -21.46
CA PRO A 78 -11.94 0.85 -20.10
C PRO A 78 -11.39 -0.57 -20.00
N ASN A 79 -11.52 -1.37 -21.06
CA ASN A 79 -11.00 -2.73 -21.13
C ASN A 79 -9.55 -2.79 -21.67
N SER A 80 -8.98 -1.66 -22.04
CA SER A 80 -7.62 -1.54 -22.60
C SER A 80 -6.71 -0.70 -21.71
N LEU A 81 -7.13 -0.42 -20.48
CA LEU A 81 -6.26 0.22 -19.48
C LEU A 81 -5.12 -0.74 -19.11
N GLY A 82 -3.93 -0.24 -18.93
CA GLY A 82 -2.72 -0.97 -18.57
C GLY A 82 -1.57 -0.65 -19.48
N GLN A 83 -0.44 -1.26 -19.21
CA GLN A 83 0.84 -1.02 -19.86
C GLN A 83 0.78 -1.19 -21.38
N ASP A 84 1.28 -0.20 -22.09
CA ASP A 84 1.33 -0.23 -23.55
C ASP A 84 2.57 -0.97 -24.11
N GLY A 85 2.60 -1.11 -25.44
CA GLY A 85 3.67 -1.84 -26.13
C GLY A 85 5.04 -1.16 -25.98
N GLY A 86 5.95 -1.76 -25.25
CA GLY A 86 7.31 -1.25 -24.99
C GLY A 86 7.52 -0.72 -23.57
N GLU A 87 6.49 -0.63 -22.75
CA GLU A 87 6.49 -0.15 -21.38
C GLU A 87 6.35 -1.29 -20.36
N THR A 88 6.08 -2.48 -20.83
CA THR A 88 5.84 -3.67 -20.02
C THR A 88 7.01 -3.96 -19.09
N VAL A 89 6.70 -4.10 -17.82
CA VAL A 89 7.63 -4.57 -16.80
C VAL A 89 7.37 -6.05 -16.54
N PRO A 90 8.36 -6.93 -16.70
CA PRO A 90 8.16 -8.35 -16.44
C PRO A 90 8.02 -8.61 -14.94
N GLY A 91 6.88 -9.14 -14.53
CA GLY A 91 6.63 -9.60 -13.17
C GLY A 91 6.51 -8.46 -12.15
N ILE A 92 7.12 -8.66 -10.98
CA ILE A 92 7.10 -7.69 -9.88
C ILE A 92 8.33 -6.79 -9.99
N ASP A 93 8.13 -5.48 -10.07
CA ASP A 93 9.20 -4.50 -10.00
C ASP A 93 9.69 -4.35 -8.55
N SER A 94 10.98 -4.57 -8.29
CA SER A 94 11.49 -4.60 -6.91
C SER A 94 12.95 -4.18 -6.80
N ALA A 95 13.33 -3.66 -5.64
CA ALA A 95 14.71 -3.53 -5.23
C ALA A 95 15.39 -4.91 -5.15
N TYR A 96 16.68 -4.96 -5.39
CA TYR A 96 17.42 -6.23 -5.44
C TYR A 96 18.82 -6.10 -4.82
N TYR A 97 19.37 -7.27 -4.46
CA TYR A 97 20.75 -7.38 -4.04
C TYR A 97 21.63 -7.90 -5.18
N VAL A 98 22.77 -7.24 -5.39
CA VAL A 98 23.82 -7.74 -6.26
C VAL A 98 25.04 -8.05 -5.38
N GLY A 99 25.32 -9.32 -5.19
CA GLY A 99 26.30 -9.77 -4.20
C GLY A 99 25.82 -9.43 -2.78
N SER A 100 26.63 -8.68 -2.01
CA SER A 100 26.27 -8.18 -0.68
C SER A 100 25.78 -6.72 -0.69
N THR A 101 25.70 -6.08 -1.86
CA THR A 101 25.34 -4.67 -1.98
C THR A 101 23.86 -4.56 -2.30
N PHE A 102 23.15 -3.79 -1.47
CA PHE A 102 21.78 -3.42 -1.70
C PHE A 102 21.73 -2.28 -2.74
N HIS A 103 20.86 -2.45 -3.74
CA HIS A 103 20.54 -1.41 -4.70
C HIS A 103 19.13 -0.93 -4.44
N ASP A 104 19.00 0.38 -4.27
CA ASP A 104 17.69 1.03 -4.16
C ASP A 104 16.82 0.69 -5.37
N PHE A 105 15.52 0.67 -5.11
CA PHE A 105 14.55 0.48 -6.17
C PHE A 105 14.76 1.56 -7.23
N GLN A 106 15.03 1.11 -8.45
CA GLN A 106 14.99 1.95 -9.63
C GLN A 106 13.91 1.39 -10.54
N SER A 107 12.84 2.15 -10.70
CA SER A 107 11.77 1.75 -11.61
C SER A 107 12.35 1.58 -13.01
N LYS A 108 12.03 0.44 -13.63
CA LYS A 108 12.34 0.17 -15.04
C LYS A 108 11.17 0.54 -15.94
N THR A 109 10.10 1.05 -15.35
CA THR A 109 8.93 1.47 -16.07
C THR A 109 9.25 2.68 -16.94
N LYS A 110 8.67 2.71 -18.12
CA LYS A 110 8.68 3.87 -19.03
C LYS A 110 7.28 4.49 -19.08
N PHE A 111 6.51 4.28 -18.04
CA PHE A 111 5.13 4.74 -17.95
C PHE A 111 5.05 6.24 -18.13
N ASP A 112 4.26 6.67 -19.08
CA ASP A 112 4.08 8.08 -19.41
C ASP A 112 2.66 8.57 -19.14
N ASP A 113 1.71 7.65 -18.89
CA ASP A 113 0.37 7.97 -18.52
C ASP A 113 -0.14 7.23 -17.24
N VAL A 114 -1.35 7.60 -16.81
CA VAL A 114 -1.98 7.09 -15.59
C VAL A 114 -2.48 5.66 -15.76
N ASP A 115 -2.94 5.27 -16.94
CA ASP A 115 -3.53 3.95 -17.16
C ASP A 115 -2.49 2.83 -17.15
N ASP A 116 -1.23 3.09 -17.42
CA ASP A 116 -0.12 2.13 -17.32
C ASP A 116 -0.01 1.49 -15.95
N TYR A 117 -0.41 2.21 -14.92
CA TYR A 117 -0.43 1.71 -13.55
C TYR A 117 -1.61 0.77 -13.26
N HIS A 118 -2.50 0.50 -14.22
CA HIS A 118 -3.57 -0.45 -14.00
C HIS A 118 -3.02 -1.88 -13.86
N LEU A 119 -3.22 -2.49 -12.69
CA LEU A 119 -2.67 -3.79 -12.28
C LEU A 119 -1.14 -3.84 -12.20
N TYR A 120 -0.50 -2.69 -12.11
CA TYR A 120 0.93 -2.64 -11.85
C TYR A 120 1.25 -3.16 -10.44
N HIS A 121 2.35 -3.90 -10.32
CA HIS A 121 2.79 -4.46 -9.05
C HIS A 121 4.26 -4.11 -8.80
N ARG A 122 4.48 -3.39 -7.72
CA ARG A 122 5.81 -2.99 -7.23
C ARG A 122 6.06 -3.59 -5.86
N ARG A 123 7.31 -3.95 -5.59
CA ARG A 123 7.75 -4.38 -4.27
C ARG A 123 8.82 -3.43 -3.75
N VAL A 124 8.50 -2.74 -2.66
CA VAL A 124 9.39 -1.76 -2.01
C VAL A 124 10.07 -2.40 -0.82
N TYR A 125 11.39 -2.26 -0.71
CA TYR A 125 12.17 -2.80 0.40
C TYR A 125 12.43 -1.73 1.47
N ASP A 126 12.06 -2.04 2.70
CA ASP A 126 12.43 -1.28 3.89
C ASP A 126 13.51 -2.05 4.66
N PRO A 127 14.65 -1.43 5.06
CA PRO A 127 15.76 -2.12 5.74
C PRO A 127 15.38 -2.73 7.10
N ARG A 128 14.34 -2.22 7.77
CA ARG A 128 13.91 -2.68 9.10
C ARG A 128 12.77 -3.68 9.04
N MET A 129 11.88 -3.53 8.06
CA MET A 129 10.64 -4.31 7.98
C MET A 129 10.62 -5.33 6.85
N GLY A 130 11.48 -5.16 5.83
CA GLY A 130 11.48 -6.02 4.66
C GLY A 130 10.63 -5.48 3.53
N TYR A 131 9.96 -6.37 2.78
CA TYR A 131 9.27 -5.99 1.56
C TYR A 131 7.81 -5.63 1.78
N PHE A 132 7.41 -4.48 1.23
CA PHE A 132 6.02 -4.06 1.06
C PHE A 132 5.58 -4.35 -0.37
N ASP A 133 4.45 -5.01 -0.54
CA ASP A 133 3.83 -5.25 -1.84
C ASP A 133 2.84 -4.13 -2.13
N VAL A 134 3.03 -3.44 -3.25
CA VAL A 134 2.19 -2.33 -3.74
C VAL A 134 1.50 -2.77 -5.02
N ILE A 135 0.20 -2.65 -5.06
CA ILE A 135 -0.63 -3.02 -6.22
C ILE A 135 -1.53 -1.84 -6.56
N ASP A 136 -1.47 -1.40 -7.80
CA ASP A 136 -2.21 -0.25 -8.29
C ASP A 136 -3.41 -0.67 -9.13
N SER A 137 -4.43 0.14 -9.11
CA SER A 137 -5.61 -0.05 -9.93
C SER A 137 -6.16 1.28 -10.40
N VAL A 138 -6.31 1.42 -11.70
CA VAL A 138 -6.88 2.60 -12.35
C VAL A 138 -8.20 2.21 -13.00
N ARG A 139 -9.25 2.97 -12.76
CA ARG A 139 -10.58 2.73 -13.31
C ARG A 139 -11.31 4.02 -13.63
N TYR A 140 -12.03 4.06 -14.73
CA TYR A 140 -12.93 5.17 -15.02
C TYR A 140 -14.07 5.22 -13.99
N VAL A 141 -14.41 6.43 -13.58
CA VAL A 141 -15.51 6.71 -12.66
C VAL A 141 -16.36 7.87 -13.20
N SER A 142 -17.59 7.97 -12.72
CA SER A 142 -18.45 9.09 -13.05
C SER A 142 -18.18 10.27 -12.10
N GLU A 143 -18.29 11.50 -12.61
CA GLU A 143 -18.25 12.71 -11.80
C GLU A 143 -19.20 12.67 -10.60
N PHE A 144 -20.43 12.14 -10.81
CA PHE A 144 -21.46 12.08 -9.77
C PHE A 144 -21.37 10.84 -8.88
N ALA A 145 -20.54 9.86 -9.23
CA ALA A 145 -20.37 8.63 -8.48
C ALA A 145 -18.89 8.15 -8.48
N PRO A 146 -17.97 8.90 -7.85
CA PRO A 146 -16.54 8.63 -7.93
C PRO A 146 -16.13 7.32 -7.24
N ASN A 147 -17.01 6.75 -6.43
CA ASN A 147 -16.77 5.46 -5.76
C ASN A 147 -17.25 4.24 -6.58
N ARG A 148 -17.85 4.46 -7.76
CA ARG A 148 -18.33 3.38 -8.62
C ARG A 148 -17.61 3.40 -9.95
N ASP A 149 -17.10 2.23 -10.34
CA ASP A 149 -16.49 2.05 -11.65
C ASP A 149 -17.54 2.18 -12.75
N THR A 150 -17.13 2.76 -13.88
CA THR A 150 -17.94 2.83 -15.09
C THR A 150 -17.28 2.05 -16.22
N THR A 151 -18.09 1.47 -17.08
CA THR A 151 -17.64 0.78 -18.29
C THR A 151 -17.51 1.73 -19.50
N SER A 152 -17.72 3.02 -19.29
CA SER A 152 -17.58 4.05 -20.30
C SER A 152 -16.41 4.96 -19.97
N GLN A 153 -15.75 5.50 -21.01
CA GLN A 153 -14.73 6.53 -20.84
C GLN A 153 -15.36 7.77 -20.19
N THR A 154 -14.59 8.44 -19.34
CA THR A 154 -14.95 9.71 -18.71
C THR A 154 -13.69 10.55 -18.54
N TYR A 155 -13.83 11.79 -18.10
CA TYR A 155 -12.70 12.65 -17.72
C TYR A 155 -12.19 12.42 -16.31
N TYR A 156 -12.62 11.32 -15.67
CA TYR A 156 -12.27 10.98 -14.27
C TYR A 156 -11.78 9.54 -14.19
N LYS A 157 -10.56 9.35 -13.70
CA LYS A 157 -10.00 8.03 -13.38
C LYS A 157 -9.78 7.95 -11.88
N ARG A 158 -10.32 6.93 -11.23
CA ARG A 158 -10.03 6.64 -9.83
C ARG A 158 -8.74 5.85 -9.74
N LEU A 159 -7.85 6.34 -8.91
CA LEU A 159 -6.58 5.72 -8.54
C LEU A 159 -6.76 5.00 -7.21
N VAL A 160 -6.31 3.78 -7.13
CA VAL A 160 -6.33 2.98 -5.89
C VAL A 160 -4.98 2.31 -5.74
N VAL A 161 -4.24 2.68 -4.71
CA VAL A 161 -2.97 2.07 -4.33
C VAL A 161 -3.20 1.21 -3.09
N VAL A 162 -2.89 -0.07 -3.18
CA VAL A 162 -3.05 -1.06 -2.12
C VAL A 162 -1.68 -1.52 -1.66
N VAL A 163 -1.32 -1.20 -0.41
CA VAL A 163 -0.04 -1.61 0.18
C VAL A 163 -0.27 -2.74 1.17
N ARG A 164 0.48 -3.83 1.04
CA ARG A 164 0.40 -5.03 1.89
C ARG A 164 1.74 -5.29 2.56
N HIS A 165 1.68 -5.71 3.83
CA HIS A 165 2.85 -6.15 4.58
C HIS A 165 2.43 -7.13 5.69
N PRO A 166 3.27 -8.14 6.05
CA PRO A 166 2.93 -9.11 7.09
C PRO A 166 2.72 -8.53 8.51
N ASN A 167 3.35 -7.39 8.80
CA ASN A 167 3.27 -6.71 10.09
C ASN A 167 2.17 -5.65 10.17
N LEU A 168 1.33 -5.52 9.15
CA LEU A 168 0.13 -4.68 9.25
C LEU A 168 -0.89 -5.29 10.22
N PRO A 169 -1.77 -4.48 10.81
CA PRO A 169 -2.82 -4.97 11.70
C PRO A 169 -3.64 -6.08 11.06
N ARG A 170 -4.02 -7.06 11.85
CA ARG A 170 -4.85 -8.18 11.39
C ARG A 170 -6.33 -7.87 11.56
N GLN A 171 -7.15 -8.48 10.73
CA GLN A 171 -8.61 -8.34 10.82
C GLN A 171 -9.17 -8.86 12.15
N SER A 172 -8.54 -9.88 12.72
CA SER A 172 -8.80 -10.40 14.06
C SER A 172 -7.56 -11.12 14.59
N ASP A 173 -7.47 -11.32 15.89
CA ASP A 173 -6.33 -12.03 16.52
C ASP A 173 -6.13 -13.46 16.00
N THR A 174 -7.19 -14.07 15.48
CA THR A 174 -7.16 -15.43 14.91
C THR A 174 -7.01 -15.48 13.40
N SER A 175 -7.04 -14.32 12.72
CA SER A 175 -6.90 -14.24 11.26
C SER A 175 -5.43 -14.23 10.86
N SER A 176 -5.08 -15.01 9.85
CA SER A 176 -3.78 -14.91 9.17
C SER A 176 -3.70 -13.75 8.18
N THR A 177 -4.84 -13.11 7.88
CA THR A 177 -4.95 -12.05 6.87
C THR A 177 -4.75 -10.68 7.50
N THR A 178 -3.74 -9.95 7.02
CA THR A 178 -3.50 -8.56 7.41
C THR A 178 -4.40 -7.62 6.63
N LEU A 179 -4.77 -6.50 7.25
CA LEU A 179 -5.52 -5.43 6.60
C LEU A 179 -4.57 -4.59 5.74
N PRO A 180 -4.80 -4.46 4.43
CA PRO A 180 -3.97 -3.61 3.59
C PRO A 180 -4.22 -2.12 3.90
N VAL A 181 -3.19 -1.30 3.73
CA VAL A 181 -3.37 0.14 3.65
C VAL A 181 -3.80 0.49 2.22
N ILE A 182 -4.87 1.27 2.10
CA ILE A 182 -5.45 1.65 0.81
C ILE A 182 -5.47 3.18 0.71
N VAL A 183 -4.76 3.71 -0.27
CA VAL A 183 -4.77 5.13 -0.62
C VAL A 183 -5.53 5.30 -1.92
N ARG A 184 -6.34 6.37 -2.03
CA ARG A 184 -7.19 6.60 -3.20
C ARG A 184 -7.18 8.06 -3.57
N ASP A 185 -7.19 8.32 -4.89
CA ASP A 185 -7.41 9.65 -5.44
C ASP A 185 -8.15 9.57 -6.78
N ILE A 186 -8.43 10.74 -7.38
CA ILE A 186 -9.14 10.86 -8.66
C ILE A 186 -8.32 11.75 -9.59
N ALA A 187 -7.73 11.16 -10.61
CA ALA A 187 -7.15 11.90 -11.71
C ALA A 187 -8.25 12.52 -12.58
N ILE A 188 -8.08 13.78 -12.93
CA ILE A 188 -9.06 14.55 -13.72
C ILE A 188 -8.37 15.07 -14.97
N TYR A 189 -8.93 14.73 -16.13
CA TYR A 189 -8.48 15.34 -17.38
C TYR A 189 -8.94 16.81 -17.46
N ARG A 190 -7.99 17.70 -17.49
CA ARG A 190 -8.23 19.14 -17.65
C ARG A 190 -7.88 19.54 -19.08
N GLN A 191 -8.88 19.96 -19.84
CA GLN A 191 -8.63 20.64 -21.10
C GLN A 191 -8.18 22.06 -20.77
N TYR A 192 -6.92 22.39 -21.12
CA TYR A 192 -6.47 23.78 -21.09
C TYR A 192 -6.87 24.41 -22.45
N PHE A 193 -7.76 25.37 -22.40
CA PHE A 193 -8.13 26.22 -23.52
C PHE A 193 -7.16 27.38 -23.61
#